data_01ddf26a502f3ac0567dca91d62c2431
#
_entry.id   01ddf26a502f3ac0567dca91d62c2431
#
_cell.length_a   1.000
_cell.length_b   1.000
_cell.length_c   1.000
_cell.angle_alpha   90.00
_cell.angle_beta   90.00
_cell.angle_gamma   90.00
#
_symmetry.space_group_name_H-M   'P 1'
#
loop_
_entity.id
_entity.type
_entity.pdbx_description
1 polymer ?
#
loop_
_entity_poly.entity_id
_entity_poly.type
_entity_poly.pdbx_seq_one_letter_code
_entity_poly.pdbx_strand_id
1 'polypeptide(L)'
;ASVNEVHVNNGSYASSAYGGYTVNGDAINNTATASYTTLPNLIGGYVNGTGNASSNTATLENSTVSGSIGGRTDVGNVTGNKVTTTNSKTTVLYGGSTNTGNADGNIVNMTGGGSTEVLFVAGGVSNKSGNATNNRAIITNLTASTVFASDIPSLAGGVAMGGKATGNTLSITQNNDTAISMAQYSASAYGGYGSAGASDNKLSVSGDDLTTYNLYGGYADTGDAVANRVSVTDSTVAGNVYAGYSNSGTATQNTMTIDSGTLQKNAYGGYSQSGTAAGNTLTLSDGGSVTGNVYGGYTKTGAASGNTTTVAGGKTANAFGGATETGTVTGNTVKLTGGSAVPKLYGGYAPGVEVTGNYAIVSGGEAQGVYGGASDTGKVSENTVTLTGDSGDTVLYGGYSKSGTVTGNTAQLTAGSAAKAYGGASESGNVTGNTANLTGSSIGTVYGGESDTGTVSTNTVTVAGGSAGSAIGGYAKTGTAAENSVNVTGGLVDTAIGGTTDSGTASENTVTLAGGTAGSVYGGTAADGTVSENVVNVNGGSVTTTVAGGASDTGDVTGNVLNINGGTVGTTESAGETSDLIIGGISKSGSVTDNTVNVYGGTLGSMMSLYGGLVTDTGSSGSGNTLNMYNKANTVK
;
A
#
# COMPACT_ATOMS: atom_id res chain seq x y z
N ALA A 1 -49.56 17.60 -16.91
CA ALA A 1 -49.20 19.02 -16.92
C ALA A 1 -47.96 19.22 -17.80
N SER A 2 -48.00 20.09 -18.74
CA SER A 2 -46.86 20.31 -19.65
C SER A 2 -46.73 21.77 -19.99
N VAL A 3 -45.44 22.24 -20.07
CA VAL A 3 -45.03 23.57 -20.50
C VAL A 3 -45.75 24.70 -19.73
N ASN A 4 -45.80 24.59 -18.40
CA ASN A 4 -46.36 25.66 -17.56
C ASN A 4 -45.24 26.38 -16.81
N GLU A 5 -45.45 27.65 -16.51
CA GLU A 5 -44.51 28.50 -15.80
C GLU A 5 -45.15 29.18 -14.61
N VAL A 6 -44.46 29.28 -13.49
CA VAL A 6 -44.82 30.07 -12.32
C VAL A 6 -43.63 30.90 -11.88
N HIS A 7 -43.89 32.21 -11.65
CA HIS A 7 -42.88 33.13 -11.13
C HIS A 7 -43.38 33.76 -9.84
N VAL A 8 -42.59 33.65 -8.75
CA VAL A 8 -42.88 34.27 -7.46
C VAL A 8 -41.77 35.26 -7.13
N ASN A 9 -42.09 36.54 -7.14
CA ASN A 9 -41.10 37.60 -7.06
C ASN A 9 -41.41 38.63 -5.96
N ASN A 10 -40.38 39.31 -5.44
CA ASN A 10 -40.45 40.54 -4.63
C ASN A 10 -41.38 40.46 -3.41
N GLY A 11 -41.13 39.51 -2.51
CA GLY A 11 -41.84 39.41 -1.23
C GLY A 11 -43.27 38.86 -1.33
N SER A 12 -43.66 38.30 -2.47
CA SER A 12 -44.94 37.59 -2.59
C SER A 12 -45.02 36.40 -1.64
N TYR A 13 -46.17 36.19 -1.00
CA TYR A 13 -46.40 35.03 -0.10
C TYR A 13 -47.24 33.99 -0.84
N ALA A 14 -46.74 32.76 -0.88
CA ALA A 14 -47.45 31.58 -1.35
C ALA A 14 -47.18 30.39 -0.38
N SER A 15 -48.15 29.52 -0.20
CA SER A 15 -47.96 28.29 0.59
C SER A 15 -47.06 27.26 -0.10
N SER A 16 -47.08 27.23 -1.44
CA SER A 16 -46.19 26.47 -2.33
C SER A 16 -46.38 26.94 -3.77
N ALA A 17 -45.35 26.84 -4.58
CA ALA A 17 -45.40 27.16 -5.99
C ALA A 17 -45.03 25.94 -6.86
N TYR A 18 -45.87 25.62 -7.81
CA TYR A 18 -45.70 24.50 -8.73
C TYR A 18 -45.71 25.02 -10.17
N GLY A 19 -44.67 24.75 -10.96
CA GLY A 19 -44.67 25.04 -12.39
C GLY A 19 -45.77 24.21 -13.10
N GLY A 20 -45.82 22.92 -12.80
CA GLY A 20 -46.88 22.02 -13.27
C GLY A 20 -47.31 21.04 -12.18
N TYR A 21 -48.62 20.86 -12.00
CA TYR A 21 -49.18 19.90 -11.03
C TYR A 21 -50.20 18.98 -11.71
N THR A 22 -50.14 17.69 -11.41
CA THR A 22 -51.13 16.70 -11.82
C THR A 22 -51.31 15.62 -10.74
N VAL A 23 -52.49 15.08 -10.62
CA VAL A 23 -52.73 13.94 -9.70
C VAL A 23 -52.29 12.62 -10.34
N ASN A 24 -52.64 12.44 -11.61
CA ASN A 24 -52.20 11.29 -12.42
C ASN A 24 -51.79 11.75 -13.82
N GLY A 25 -50.87 11.02 -14.44
CA GLY A 25 -50.27 11.40 -15.72
C GLY A 25 -49.02 12.26 -15.54
N ASP A 26 -48.33 12.57 -16.60
CA ASP A 26 -46.99 13.13 -16.57
C ASP A 26 -46.93 14.65 -16.31
N ALA A 27 -45.88 15.11 -15.64
CA ALA A 27 -45.51 16.53 -15.53
C ALA A 27 -44.20 16.76 -16.32
N ILE A 28 -44.31 17.51 -17.43
CA ILE A 28 -43.23 17.61 -18.41
C ILE A 28 -42.91 19.07 -18.75
N ASN A 29 -41.62 19.44 -18.77
CA ASN A 29 -41.12 20.76 -19.19
C ASN A 29 -41.77 21.93 -18.43
N ASN A 30 -42.04 21.79 -17.15
CA ASN A 30 -42.61 22.85 -16.35
C ASN A 30 -41.53 23.64 -15.61
N THR A 31 -41.74 24.92 -15.40
CA THR A 31 -40.77 25.81 -14.72
C THR A 31 -41.40 26.50 -13.52
N ALA A 32 -40.67 26.54 -12.40
CA ALA A 32 -41.02 27.34 -11.24
C ALA A 32 -39.83 28.22 -10.84
N THR A 33 -40.03 29.50 -10.64
CA THR A 33 -38.99 30.46 -10.29
C THR A 33 -39.37 31.23 -9.04
N ALA A 34 -38.40 31.41 -8.12
CA ALA A 34 -38.53 32.25 -6.95
C ALA A 34 -37.36 33.24 -6.88
N SER A 35 -37.68 34.56 -6.84
CA SER A 35 -36.69 35.63 -6.76
C SER A 35 -37.06 36.62 -5.65
N TYR A 36 -36.13 36.88 -4.72
CA TYR A 36 -36.29 37.79 -3.56
C TYR A 36 -37.56 37.51 -2.75
N THR A 37 -37.85 36.25 -2.44
CA THR A 37 -39.09 35.83 -1.78
C THR A 37 -38.86 34.72 -0.76
N THR A 38 -39.87 34.43 0.05
CA THR A 38 -39.89 33.32 1.02
C THR A 38 -41.09 32.42 0.76
N LEU A 39 -40.84 31.11 0.54
CA LEU A 39 -41.88 30.10 0.36
C LEU A 39 -41.51 28.78 1.06
N PRO A 40 -42.52 27.96 1.47
CA PRO A 40 -42.26 26.60 1.93
C PRO A 40 -41.74 25.69 0.83
N ASN A 41 -42.34 25.69 -0.37
CA ASN A 41 -41.95 24.79 -1.46
C ASN A 41 -41.95 25.46 -2.83
N LEU A 42 -40.94 25.08 -3.64
CA LEU A 42 -40.85 25.44 -5.06
C LEU A 42 -40.60 24.15 -5.86
N ILE A 43 -41.55 23.75 -6.70
CA ILE A 43 -41.44 22.50 -7.45
C ILE A 43 -41.71 22.78 -8.95
N GLY A 44 -40.72 22.40 -9.80
CA GLY A 44 -40.87 22.56 -11.25
C GLY A 44 -42.06 21.78 -11.80
N GLY A 45 -42.10 20.45 -11.57
CA GLY A 45 -43.21 19.59 -11.96
C GLY A 45 -43.53 18.55 -10.87
N TYR A 46 -44.81 18.43 -10.50
CA TYR A 46 -45.25 17.50 -9.46
C TYR A 46 -46.40 16.60 -9.95
N VAL A 47 -46.19 15.29 -9.78
CA VAL A 47 -47.21 14.25 -9.98
C VAL A 47 -47.55 13.67 -8.60
N ASN A 48 -48.76 13.97 -8.09
CA ASN A 48 -49.26 13.49 -6.80
C ASN A 48 -50.02 12.16 -6.97
N GLY A 49 -49.32 11.13 -7.43
CA GLY A 49 -49.88 9.80 -7.72
C GLY A 49 -49.06 9.08 -8.78
N THR A 50 -49.70 8.60 -9.85
CA THR A 50 -49.04 7.79 -10.89
C THR A 50 -48.74 8.61 -12.15
N GLY A 51 -47.46 8.58 -12.57
CA GLY A 51 -46.97 9.25 -13.78
C GLY A 51 -45.52 9.69 -13.62
N ASN A 52 -44.89 10.17 -14.66
CA ASN A 52 -43.50 10.58 -14.67
C ASN A 52 -43.36 12.11 -14.51
N ALA A 53 -42.28 12.55 -13.89
CA ALA A 53 -41.90 13.96 -13.89
C ALA A 53 -40.57 14.13 -14.67
N SER A 54 -40.63 14.80 -15.83
CA SER A 54 -39.48 14.89 -16.72
C SER A 54 -39.18 16.31 -17.18
N SER A 55 -37.90 16.65 -17.28
CA SER A 55 -37.39 17.93 -17.79
C SER A 55 -37.98 19.17 -17.10
N ASN A 56 -38.40 19.06 -15.84
CA ASN A 56 -38.92 20.17 -15.07
C ASN A 56 -37.79 20.95 -14.38
N THR A 57 -37.99 22.26 -14.21
CA THR A 57 -36.97 23.15 -13.63
C THR A 57 -37.53 23.94 -12.44
N ALA A 58 -36.74 24.00 -11.34
CA ALA A 58 -36.95 24.94 -10.25
C ALA A 58 -35.74 25.88 -10.13
N THR A 59 -35.94 27.18 -10.06
CA THR A 59 -34.86 28.18 -9.96
C THR A 59 -35.10 29.10 -8.76
N LEU A 60 -34.07 29.25 -7.94
CA LEU A 60 -34.04 30.11 -6.75
C LEU A 60 -32.95 31.17 -6.92
N GLU A 61 -33.30 32.42 -6.67
CA GLU A 61 -32.36 33.53 -6.66
C GLU A 61 -32.62 34.41 -5.43
N ASN A 62 -31.63 34.65 -4.59
CA ASN A 62 -31.71 35.49 -3.40
C ASN A 62 -32.98 35.25 -2.54
N SER A 63 -33.40 33.99 -2.42
CA SER A 63 -34.68 33.58 -1.82
C SER A 63 -34.51 32.63 -0.66
N THR A 64 -35.54 32.48 0.17
CA THR A 64 -35.61 31.46 1.22
C THR A 64 -36.70 30.45 0.90
N VAL A 65 -36.36 29.20 0.61
CA VAL A 65 -37.31 28.15 0.25
C VAL A 65 -36.96 26.86 1.01
N SER A 66 -37.86 26.35 1.84
CA SER A 66 -37.57 25.15 2.61
C SER A 66 -37.36 23.93 1.72
N GLY A 67 -38.22 23.70 0.72
CA GLY A 67 -38.06 22.59 -0.22
C GLY A 67 -38.04 23.04 -1.68
N SER A 68 -36.99 22.71 -2.44
CA SER A 68 -36.95 22.95 -3.87
C SER A 68 -36.64 21.66 -4.64
N ILE A 69 -37.53 21.29 -5.54
CA ILE A 69 -37.45 20.05 -6.30
C ILE A 69 -37.73 20.34 -7.78
N GLY A 70 -36.83 19.92 -8.69
CA GLY A 70 -37.03 20.07 -10.14
C GLY A 70 -38.26 19.28 -10.61
N GLY A 71 -38.27 17.96 -10.33
CA GLY A 71 -39.41 17.09 -10.65
C GLY A 71 -39.68 16.08 -9.53
N ARG A 72 -40.98 15.90 -9.20
CA ARG A 72 -41.39 14.95 -8.15
C ARG A 72 -42.54 14.06 -8.64
N THR A 73 -42.49 12.78 -8.28
CA THR A 73 -43.60 11.85 -8.44
C THR A 73 -43.67 10.88 -7.26
N ASP A 74 -44.89 10.41 -6.94
CA ASP A 74 -45.01 9.33 -5.95
C ASP A 74 -44.78 7.96 -6.59
N VAL A 75 -45.35 7.71 -7.79
CA VAL A 75 -45.18 6.46 -8.53
C VAL A 75 -44.86 6.76 -10.00
N GLY A 76 -43.63 6.48 -10.38
CA GLY A 76 -43.11 6.71 -11.73
C GLY A 76 -41.67 7.22 -11.71
N ASN A 77 -41.11 7.49 -12.88
CA ASN A 77 -39.72 7.93 -13.00
C ASN A 77 -39.58 9.46 -12.94
N VAL A 78 -38.44 9.90 -12.43
CA VAL A 78 -38.03 11.30 -12.50
C VAL A 78 -36.79 11.39 -13.37
N THR A 79 -36.91 12.15 -14.50
CA THR A 79 -35.87 12.15 -15.55
C THR A 79 -35.51 13.54 -15.99
N GLY A 80 -34.21 13.88 -15.99
CA GLY A 80 -33.69 15.13 -16.54
C GLY A 80 -34.19 16.40 -15.85
N ASN A 81 -34.71 16.32 -14.63
CA ASN A 81 -35.20 17.48 -13.90
C ASN A 81 -34.03 18.27 -13.27
N LYS A 82 -34.24 19.57 -13.09
CA LYS A 82 -33.16 20.47 -12.64
C LYS A 82 -33.59 21.41 -11.52
N VAL A 83 -32.72 21.59 -10.54
CA VAL A 83 -32.77 22.70 -9.57
C VAL A 83 -31.54 23.58 -9.76
N THR A 84 -31.73 24.88 -9.79
CA THR A 84 -30.64 25.87 -9.76
C THR A 84 -30.90 26.84 -8.61
N THR A 85 -29.88 27.05 -7.75
CA THR A 85 -29.96 28.03 -6.69
C THR A 85 -28.77 28.98 -6.73
N THR A 86 -29.02 30.26 -6.53
CA THR A 86 -28.00 31.30 -6.41
C THR A 86 -28.27 32.12 -5.17
N ASN A 87 -27.30 32.21 -4.25
CA ASN A 87 -27.35 32.98 -3.01
C ASN A 87 -28.65 32.78 -2.19
N SER A 88 -29.21 31.56 -2.21
CA SER A 88 -30.52 31.28 -1.62
C SER A 88 -30.38 30.35 -0.42
N LYS A 89 -31.34 30.45 0.56
CA LYS A 89 -31.43 29.56 1.72
C LYS A 89 -32.47 28.47 1.47
N THR A 90 -32.11 27.21 1.81
CA THR A 90 -33.01 26.06 1.60
C THR A 90 -32.63 24.91 2.53
N THR A 91 -33.58 24.00 2.81
CA THR A 91 -33.34 22.79 3.61
C THR A 91 -33.37 21.52 2.75
N VAL A 92 -34.04 21.52 1.61
CA VAL A 92 -34.09 20.35 0.70
C VAL A 92 -33.90 20.80 -0.75
N LEU A 93 -32.94 20.18 -1.43
CA LEU A 93 -32.66 20.36 -2.85
C LEU A 93 -32.58 19.00 -3.56
N TYR A 94 -33.59 18.66 -4.35
CA TYR A 94 -33.56 17.47 -5.20
C TYR A 94 -33.77 17.87 -6.67
N GLY A 95 -32.84 17.48 -7.56
CA GLY A 95 -33.06 17.60 -9.00
C GLY A 95 -34.32 16.81 -9.40
N GLY A 96 -34.41 15.55 -8.97
CA GLY A 96 -35.60 14.72 -9.10
C GLY A 96 -35.83 13.83 -7.88
N SER A 97 -37.11 13.62 -7.49
CA SER A 97 -37.46 12.74 -6.35
C SER A 97 -38.66 11.85 -6.68
N THR A 98 -38.51 10.54 -6.47
CA THR A 98 -39.58 9.57 -6.59
C THR A 98 -39.64 8.65 -5.37
N ASN A 99 -40.86 8.17 -5.00
CA ASN A 99 -40.97 7.13 -3.98
C ASN A 99 -40.76 5.74 -4.59
N THR A 100 -41.37 5.47 -5.74
CA THR A 100 -41.24 4.18 -6.46
C THR A 100 -41.02 4.43 -7.93
N GLY A 101 -39.80 4.19 -8.41
CA GLY A 101 -39.37 4.42 -9.78
C GLY A 101 -37.90 4.84 -9.83
N ASN A 102 -37.40 5.06 -11.01
CA ASN A 102 -36.00 5.46 -11.22
C ASN A 102 -35.84 6.99 -11.19
N ALA A 103 -34.69 7.43 -10.67
CA ALA A 103 -34.22 8.81 -10.78
C ALA A 103 -33.04 8.84 -11.76
N ASP A 104 -33.21 9.42 -12.94
CA ASP A 104 -32.23 9.40 -14.01
C ASP A 104 -31.89 10.80 -14.53
N GLY A 105 -30.62 11.14 -14.64
CA GLY A 105 -30.13 12.37 -15.26
C GLY A 105 -30.57 13.67 -14.58
N ASN A 106 -30.99 13.64 -13.32
CA ASN A 106 -31.46 14.83 -12.62
C ASN A 106 -30.28 15.67 -12.09
N ILE A 107 -30.46 16.98 -11.98
CA ILE A 107 -29.37 17.92 -11.71
C ILE A 107 -29.73 18.89 -10.59
N VAL A 108 -28.81 19.09 -9.65
CA VAL A 108 -28.78 20.21 -8.72
C VAL A 108 -27.54 21.05 -9.00
N ASN A 109 -27.72 22.36 -9.23
CA ASN A 109 -26.65 23.34 -9.25
C ASN A 109 -26.89 24.34 -8.13
N MET A 110 -25.98 24.39 -7.15
CA MET A 110 -26.05 25.31 -6.02
C MET A 110 -24.80 26.20 -6.03
N THR A 111 -25.01 27.53 -6.09
CA THR A 111 -23.92 28.50 -6.07
C THR A 111 -24.18 29.54 -4.98
N GLY A 112 -23.26 29.68 -4.04
CA GLY A 112 -23.44 30.56 -2.89
C GLY A 112 -24.62 30.15 -2.01
N GLY A 113 -24.95 30.98 -0.99
CA GLY A 113 -26.05 30.70 -0.08
C GLY A 113 -25.75 29.53 0.86
N GLY A 114 -26.77 28.86 1.34
CA GLY A 114 -26.71 27.77 2.31
C GLY A 114 -27.94 27.73 3.18
N SER A 115 -27.85 27.08 4.35
CA SER A 115 -28.90 27.05 5.35
C SER A 115 -28.30 27.05 6.73
N THR A 116 -28.94 27.74 7.68
CA THR A 116 -28.66 27.58 9.11
C THR A 116 -29.37 26.36 9.70
N GLU A 117 -30.24 25.74 8.90
CA GLU A 117 -30.94 24.50 9.22
C GLU A 117 -30.29 23.33 8.46
N VAL A 118 -30.72 22.13 8.80
CA VAL A 118 -30.24 20.89 8.16
C VAL A 118 -30.54 20.88 6.67
N LEU A 119 -29.52 20.70 5.84
CA LEU A 119 -29.62 20.69 4.39
C LEU A 119 -29.53 19.27 3.83
N PHE A 120 -30.42 18.96 2.88
CA PHE A 120 -30.38 17.77 2.04
C PHE A 120 -30.19 18.15 0.58
N VAL A 121 -29.15 17.63 -0.06
CA VAL A 121 -28.86 17.89 -1.48
C VAL A 121 -28.62 16.59 -2.22
N ALA A 122 -29.43 16.31 -3.23
CA ALA A 122 -29.19 15.18 -4.12
C ALA A 122 -29.58 15.51 -5.57
N GLY A 123 -28.75 15.09 -6.52
CA GLY A 123 -29.10 15.18 -7.95
C GLY A 123 -30.41 14.44 -8.24
N GLY A 124 -30.51 13.17 -7.80
CA GLY A 124 -31.73 12.37 -7.94
C GLY A 124 -31.91 11.39 -6.80
N VAL A 125 -33.17 11.18 -6.37
CA VAL A 125 -33.53 10.32 -5.24
C VAL A 125 -34.63 9.34 -5.61
N SER A 126 -34.39 8.05 -5.38
CA SER A 126 -35.39 6.98 -5.37
C SER A 126 -35.55 6.46 -3.92
N ASN A 127 -36.67 6.77 -3.27
CA ASN A 127 -36.83 6.58 -1.81
C ASN A 127 -37.13 5.14 -1.36
N LYS A 128 -37.81 4.33 -2.17
CA LYS A 128 -38.23 2.97 -1.77
C LYS A 128 -37.73 1.89 -2.71
N SER A 129 -37.92 2.08 -4.01
CA SER A 129 -37.52 1.10 -5.02
C SER A 129 -37.20 1.79 -6.33
N GLY A 130 -36.22 1.30 -7.04
CA GLY A 130 -35.69 1.88 -8.26
C GLY A 130 -34.25 2.34 -8.12
N ASN A 131 -33.66 2.65 -9.25
CA ASN A 131 -32.26 3.02 -9.35
C ASN A 131 -32.09 4.56 -9.39
N ALA A 132 -30.90 5.02 -9.01
CA ALA A 132 -30.46 6.39 -9.23
C ALA A 132 -29.30 6.37 -10.24
N THR A 133 -29.55 6.88 -11.45
CA THR A 133 -28.57 6.81 -12.54
C THR A 133 -28.23 8.20 -13.08
N ASN A 134 -26.95 8.44 -13.37
CA ASN A 134 -26.45 9.65 -14.05
C ASN A 134 -26.87 10.99 -13.39
N ASN A 135 -27.27 10.98 -12.12
CA ASN A 135 -27.68 12.19 -11.43
C ASN A 135 -26.45 13.02 -11.01
N ARG A 136 -26.65 14.33 -10.90
CA ARG A 136 -25.54 15.23 -10.62
C ARG A 136 -25.91 16.30 -9.61
N ALA A 137 -25.09 16.47 -8.57
CA ALA A 137 -25.12 17.60 -7.65
C ALA A 137 -23.81 18.38 -7.75
N ILE A 138 -23.91 19.67 -8.03
CA ILE A 138 -22.78 20.60 -8.12
C ILE A 138 -23.00 21.69 -7.08
N ILE A 139 -22.04 21.84 -6.18
CA ILE A 139 -22.09 22.78 -5.09
C ILE A 139 -20.85 23.66 -5.17
N THR A 140 -21.06 24.98 -5.18
CA THR A 140 -19.97 25.93 -5.32
C THR A 140 -20.14 27.06 -4.31
N ASN A 141 -19.08 27.38 -3.56
CA ASN A 141 -18.97 28.54 -2.68
C ASN A 141 -20.12 28.66 -1.66
N LEU A 142 -20.35 27.62 -0.85
CA LEU A 142 -21.31 27.68 0.25
C LEU A 142 -20.86 28.65 1.34
N THR A 143 -21.81 29.16 2.12
CA THR A 143 -21.51 29.98 3.31
C THR A 143 -21.22 29.10 4.54
N ALA A 144 -20.41 29.59 5.47
CA ALA A 144 -19.90 28.86 6.65
C ALA A 144 -20.96 28.31 7.61
N SER A 145 -22.21 28.70 7.48
CA SER A 145 -23.31 28.25 8.35
C SER A 145 -24.11 27.06 7.82
N THR A 146 -23.65 26.43 6.73
CA THR A 146 -24.39 25.32 6.13
C THR A 146 -24.16 24.02 6.90
N VAL A 147 -25.25 23.38 7.33
CA VAL A 147 -25.27 22.13 8.11
C VAL A 147 -25.97 21.05 7.29
N PHE A 148 -25.40 19.86 7.20
CA PHE A 148 -26.01 18.70 6.53
C PHE A 148 -26.53 17.67 7.54
N ALA A 149 -27.62 16.96 7.20
CA ALA A 149 -28.22 15.93 8.06
C ALA A 149 -27.32 14.68 8.21
N SER A 150 -27.39 14.01 9.35
CA SER A 150 -26.53 12.86 9.69
C SER A 150 -27.10 11.48 9.30
N ASP A 151 -28.41 11.31 9.32
CA ASP A 151 -29.04 9.97 9.36
C ASP A 151 -29.47 9.40 7.99
N ILE A 152 -29.37 10.19 6.93
CA ILE A 152 -29.71 9.80 5.56
C ILE A 152 -28.58 10.32 4.66
N PRO A 153 -28.35 9.74 3.47
CA PRO A 153 -27.40 10.32 2.51
C PRO A 153 -27.85 11.73 2.09
N SER A 154 -27.52 12.69 2.94
CA SER A 154 -27.98 14.08 2.87
C SER A 154 -27.26 14.91 1.81
N LEU A 155 -26.12 14.41 1.32
CA LEU A 155 -25.32 15.07 0.30
C LEU A 155 -24.85 14.02 -0.71
N ALA A 156 -25.49 13.98 -1.88
CA ALA A 156 -25.25 12.94 -2.87
C ALA A 156 -25.42 13.38 -4.33
N GLY A 157 -24.67 12.78 -5.23
CA GLY A 157 -24.97 12.82 -6.66
C GLY A 157 -26.28 12.12 -6.97
N GLY A 158 -26.47 10.90 -6.46
CA GLY A 158 -27.69 10.12 -6.57
C GLY A 158 -27.90 9.16 -5.42
N VAL A 159 -29.16 8.94 -5.02
CA VAL A 159 -29.57 8.08 -3.89
C VAL A 159 -30.62 7.07 -4.36
N ALA A 160 -30.34 5.78 -4.14
CA ALA A 160 -31.24 4.67 -4.40
C ALA A 160 -31.40 3.82 -3.12
N MET A 161 -32.46 4.06 -2.34
CA MET A 161 -32.69 3.40 -1.06
C MET A 161 -33.08 1.92 -1.18
N GLY A 162 -33.58 1.48 -2.33
CA GLY A 162 -33.90 0.08 -2.60
C GLY A 162 -33.30 -0.46 -3.90
N GLY A 163 -32.40 0.27 -4.55
CA GLY A 163 -31.82 -0.10 -5.82
C GLY A 163 -30.34 0.22 -5.94
N LYS A 164 -29.85 0.36 -7.17
CA LYS A 164 -28.46 0.66 -7.50
C LYS A 164 -28.25 2.15 -7.78
N ALA A 165 -27.11 2.67 -7.35
CA ALA A 165 -26.63 4.00 -7.73
C ALA A 165 -25.53 3.87 -8.80
N THR A 166 -25.76 4.38 -10.02
CA THR A 166 -24.83 4.19 -11.14
C THR A 166 -24.54 5.51 -11.86
N GLY A 167 -23.28 5.82 -12.10
CA GLY A 167 -22.87 6.99 -12.89
C GLY A 167 -23.18 8.35 -12.25
N ASN A 168 -23.52 8.40 -10.97
CA ASN A 168 -23.87 9.64 -10.30
C ASN A 168 -22.63 10.47 -9.96
N THR A 169 -22.80 11.79 -9.89
CA THR A 169 -21.69 12.72 -9.60
C THR A 169 -22.06 13.71 -8.51
N LEU A 170 -21.22 13.81 -7.50
CA LEU A 170 -21.19 14.92 -6.55
C LEU A 170 -19.89 15.72 -6.74
N SER A 171 -20.02 17.02 -6.97
CA SER A 171 -18.89 17.94 -7.04
C SER A 171 -19.07 19.07 -6.03
N ILE A 172 -18.09 19.25 -5.17
CA ILE A 172 -18.05 20.32 -4.17
C ILE A 172 -16.79 21.15 -4.44
N THR A 173 -16.98 22.43 -4.69
CA THR A 173 -15.89 23.38 -4.93
C THR A 173 -16.05 24.59 -4.02
N GLN A 174 -15.01 24.89 -3.26
CA GLN A 174 -14.98 26.03 -2.36
C GLN A 174 -13.77 26.90 -2.71
N ASN A 175 -14.01 28.08 -3.25
CA ASN A 175 -12.96 29.01 -3.72
C ASN A 175 -12.86 30.27 -2.86
N ASN A 176 -13.51 30.32 -1.70
CA ASN A 176 -13.48 31.43 -0.76
C ASN A 176 -13.01 30.93 0.61
N ASP A 177 -12.30 31.76 1.37
CA ASP A 177 -11.73 31.47 2.70
C ASP A 177 -12.78 31.11 3.78
N THR A 178 -13.93 30.61 3.38
CA THR A 178 -15.04 30.28 4.27
C THR A 178 -15.11 28.76 4.47
N ALA A 179 -14.64 28.26 5.61
CA ALA A 179 -14.75 26.85 5.94
C ALA A 179 -16.22 26.38 5.99
N ILE A 180 -16.55 25.31 5.27
CA ILE A 180 -17.86 24.66 5.38
C ILE A 180 -17.80 23.67 6.54
N SER A 181 -18.42 23.99 7.67
CA SER A 181 -18.52 23.07 8.79
C SER A 181 -19.65 22.07 8.59
N MET A 182 -19.32 20.86 8.16
CA MET A 182 -20.24 19.71 8.17
C MET A 182 -20.15 18.91 9.48
N ALA A 183 -19.30 19.34 10.42
CA ALA A 183 -18.90 18.56 11.59
C ALA A 183 -19.98 18.40 12.66
N GLN A 184 -20.99 19.26 12.70
CA GLN A 184 -21.93 19.29 13.82
C GLN A 184 -22.90 18.11 13.88
N TYR A 185 -23.09 17.37 12.75
CA TYR A 185 -24.04 16.25 12.65
C TYR A 185 -23.50 15.00 11.93
N SER A 186 -22.20 14.77 11.89
CA SER A 186 -21.61 13.57 11.30
C SER A 186 -22.02 13.30 9.83
N ALA A 187 -22.29 14.35 9.05
CA ALA A 187 -22.77 14.23 7.69
C ALA A 187 -21.70 13.64 6.76
N SER A 188 -22.09 12.66 5.97
CA SER A 188 -21.25 12.03 4.94
C SER A 188 -21.68 12.47 3.55
N ALA A 189 -20.72 12.51 2.60
CA ALA A 189 -20.98 12.87 1.21
C ALA A 189 -20.77 11.67 0.29
N TYR A 190 -21.67 11.51 -0.70
CA TYR A 190 -21.73 10.35 -1.58
C TYR A 190 -21.73 10.77 -3.05
N GLY A 191 -20.81 10.26 -3.87
CA GLY A 191 -20.97 10.30 -5.32
C GLY A 191 -22.26 9.58 -5.73
N GLY A 192 -22.47 8.35 -5.20
CA GLY A 192 -23.71 7.59 -5.29
C GLY A 192 -23.90 6.70 -4.07
N TYR A 193 -25.13 6.68 -3.54
CA TYR A 193 -25.59 5.77 -2.50
C TYR A 193 -26.62 4.80 -3.08
N GLY A 194 -26.32 3.50 -3.07
CA GLY A 194 -27.23 2.47 -3.55
C GLY A 194 -27.28 1.27 -2.60
N SER A 195 -28.46 0.95 -2.04
CA SER A 195 -28.56 -0.19 -1.13
C SER A 195 -28.18 -1.52 -1.79
N ALA A 196 -28.52 -1.70 -3.07
CA ALA A 196 -28.25 -2.93 -3.83
C ALA A 196 -26.97 -2.89 -4.69
N GLY A 197 -26.18 -1.81 -4.61
CA GLY A 197 -24.91 -1.64 -5.30
C GLY A 197 -24.62 -0.21 -5.73
N ALA A 198 -23.34 0.11 -5.92
CA ALA A 198 -22.89 1.44 -6.35
C ALA A 198 -21.80 1.30 -7.41
N SER A 199 -22.03 1.81 -8.64
CA SER A 199 -21.05 1.69 -9.71
C SER A 199 -20.82 2.99 -10.46
N ASP A 200 -19.59 3.20 -10.92
CA ASP A 200 -19.20 4.33 -11.77
C ASP A 200 -19.51 5.72 -11.19
N ASN A 201 -19.76 5.82 -9.88
CA ASN A 201 -20.06 7.09 -9.23
C ASN A 201 -18.80 7.91 -9.00
N LYS A 202 -18.95 9.24 -9.02
CA LYS A 202 -17.86 10.19 -8.86
C LYS A 202 -18.13 11.17 -7.73
N LEU A 203 -17.16 11.33 -6.84
CA LEU A 203 -17.09 12.40 -5.84
C LEU A 203 -15.83 13.24 -6.08
N SER A 204 -15.99 14.54 -6.29
CA SER A 204 -14.89 15.49 -6.34
C SER A 204 -15.07 16.55 -5.27
N VAL A 205 -14.00 16.80 -4.53
CA VAL A 205 -13.93 17.83 -3.51
C VAL A 205 -12.69 18.67 -3.79
N SER A 206 -12.88 20.00 -3.90
CA SER A 206 -11.76 20.92 -4.17
C SER A 206 -11.96 22.27 -3.47
N GLY A 207 -10.83 22.88 -3.05
CA GLY A 207 -10.77 24.17 -2.35
C GLY A 207 -10.76 24.03 -0.84
N ASP A 208 -10.98 25.12 -0.12
CA ASP A 208 -10.77 25.25 1.33
C ASP A 208 -11.56 24.27 2.22
N ASP A 209 -11.26 24.27 3.50
CA ASP A 209 -11.65 23.32 4.54
C ASP A 209 -13.09 22.82 4.49
N LEU A 210 -13.23 21.56 4.10
CA LEU A 210 -14.46 20.78 4.22
C LEU A 210 -14.35 19.84 5.41
N THR A 211 -14.81 20.25 6.57
CA THR A 211 -14.93 19.35 7.73
C THR A 211 -16.08 18.37 7.54
N THR A 212 -15.94 17.45 6.57
CA THR A 212 -16.87 16.33 6.38
C THR A 212 -16.51 15.16 7.27
N TYR A 213 -17.52 14.37 7.68
CA TYR A 213 -17.27 13.19 8.50
C TYR A 213 -16.64 12.07 7.66
N ASN A 214 -17.30 11.60 6.58
CA ASN A 214 -16.74 10.64 5.63
C ASN A 214 -17.11 10.99 4.18
N LEU A 215 -16.27 10.59 3.25
CA LEU A 215 -16.50 10.72 1.81
C LEU A 215 -16.58 9.35 1.15
N TYR A 216 -17.60 9.15 0.30
CA TYR A 216 -17.82 7.91 -0.44
C TYR A 216 -17.99 8.22 -1.93
N GLY A 217 -17.13 7.70 -2.79
CA GLY A 217 -17.36 7.73 -4.24
C GLY A 217 -18.62 6.93 -4.58
N GLY A 218 -18.67 5.66 -4.14
CA GLY A 218 -19.85 4.81 -4.17
C GLY A 218 -20.01 4.03 -2.87
N TYR A 219 -21.22 4.03 -2.34
CA TYR A 219 -21.58 3.26 -1.14
C TYR A 219 -22.66 2.22 -1.46
N ALA A 220 -22.41 0.97 -1.08
CA ALA A 220 -23.34 -0.16 -1.25
C ALA A 220 -23.57 -0.88 0.08
N ASP A 221 -24.85 -1.12 0.44
CA ASP A 221 -25.18 -1.90 1.63
C ASP A 221 -25.07 -3.41 1.38
N THR A 222 -25.77 -3.91 0.37
CA THR A 222 -25.88 -5.36 0.12
C THR A 222 -25.24 -5.81 -1.19
N GLY A 223 -24.84 -4.88 -2.05
CA GLY A 223 -24.25 -5.16 -3.35
C GLY A 223 -22.81 -4.68 -3.47
N ASP A 224 -22.31 -4.74 -4.67
CA ASP A 224 -20.93 -4.37 -4.99
C ASP A 224 -20.74 -2.86 -5.14
N ALA A 225 -19.54 -2.39 -4.77
CA ALA A 225 -19.06 -1.04 -5.07
C ALA A 225 -17.98 -1.12 -6.16
N VAL A 226 -18.32 -0.75 -7.41
CA VAL A 226 -17.49 -1.01 -8.59
C VAL A 226 -17.14 0.27 -9.34
N ALA A 227 -15.88 0.44 -9.72
CA ALA A 227 -15.39 1.53 -10.58
C ALA A 227 -15.73 2.95 -10.09
N ASN A 228 -15.99 3.13 -8.80
CA ASN A 228 -16.28 4.44 -8.23
C ASN A 228 -15.00 5.27 -8.09
N ARG A 229 -15.14 6.59 -8.11
CA ARG A 229 -13.99 7.52 -8.10
C ARG A 229 -14.14 8.61 -7.06
N VAL A 230 -13.04 8.90 -6.34
CA VAL A 230 -12.91 10.05 -5.44
C VAL A 230 -11.68 10.86 -5.83
N SER A 231 -11.85 12.17 -5.90
CA SER A 231 -10.76 13.14 -6.01
C SER A 231 -10.87 14.16 -4.88
N VAL A 232 -9.80 14.33 -4.11
CA VAL A 232 -9.66 15.37 -3.08
C VAL A 232 -8.49 16.25 -3.47
N THR A 233 -8.75 17.54 -3.70
CA THR A 233 -7.75 18.51 -4.14
C THR A 233 -7.83 19.75 -3.27
N ASP A 234 -6.72 20.22 -2.70
CA ASP A 234 -6.63 21.43 -1.88
C ASP A 234 -7.71 21.52 -0.77
N SER A 235 -8.07 20.40 -0.16
CA SER A 235 -9.18 20.33 0.80
C SER A 235 -8.81 19.54 2.05
N THR A 236 -9.35 19.95 3.21
CA THR A 236 -9.23 19.20 4.47
C THR A 236 -10.47 18.35 4.70
N VAL A 237 -10.29 17.04 4.96
CA VAL A 237 -11.35 16.08 5.27
C VAL A 237 -11.12 15.47 6.64
N ALA A 238 -12.08 15.66 7.57
CA ALA A 238 -11.96 15.18 8.95
C ALA A 238 -12.23 13.67 9.13
N GLY A 239 -12.97 13.05 8.22
CA GLY A 239 -13.35 11.64 8.27
C GLY A 239 -12.49 10.74 7.41
N ASN A 240 -12.95 9.49 7.26
CA ASN A 240 -12.37 8.56 6.30
C ASN A 240 -12.86 8.85 4.88
N VAL A 241 -12.04 8.48 3.91
CA VAL A 241 -12.40 8.60 2.49
C VAL A 241 -12.37 7.23 1.83
N TYR A 242 -13.45 6.89 1.13
CA TYR A 242 -13.64 5.62 0.43
C TYR A 242 -13.99 5.88 -1.04
N ALA A 243 -13.18 5.41 -1.98
CA ALA A 243 -13.62 5.49 -3.37
C ALA A 243 -14.76 4.52 -3.63
N GLY A 244 -14.64 3.27 -3.17
CA GLY A 244 -15.73 2.29 -3.14
C GLY A 244 -15.88 1.67 -1.76
N TYR A 245 -17.09 1.68 -1.22
CA TYR A 245 -17.43 1.02 0.05
C TYR A 245 -18.55 0.01 -0.16
N SER A 246 -18.33 -1.23 0.25
CA SER A 246 -19.39 -2.24 0.30
C SER A 246 -19.47 -2.86 1.70
N ASN A 247 -20.68 -2.98 2.22
CA ASN A 247 -20.91 -3.59 3.52
C ASN A 247 -20.93 -5.13 3.43
N SER A 248 -21.56 -5.70 2.41
CA SER A 248 -21.64 -7.16 2.25
C SER A 248 -21.22 -7.73 0.89
N GLY A 249 -21.00 -6.87 -0.12
CA GLY A 249 -20.50 -7.25 -1.44
C GLY A 249 -19.01 -6.95 -1.63
N THR A 250 -18.58 -6.92 -2.87
CA THR A 250 -17.19 -6.63 -3.23
C THR A 250 -16.94 -5.14 -3.43
N ALA A 251 -15.69 -4.68 -3.24
CA ALA A 251 -15.23 -3.34 -3.61
C ALA A 251 -14.14 -3.48 -4.67
N THR A 252 -14.47 -3.20 -5.94
CA THR A 252 -13.58 -3.52 -7.06
C THR A 252 -13.37 -2.36 -8.02
N GLN A 253 -12.13 -2.24 -8.54
CA GLN A 253 -11.77 -1.27 -9.58
C GLN A 253 -12.03 0.20 -9.19
N ASN A 254 -12.16 0.50 -7.91
CA ASN A 254 -12.37 1.86 -7.44
C ASN A 254 -11.06 2.65 -7.45
N THR A 255 -11.16 3.96 -7.67
CA THR A 255 -9.98 4.83 -7.81
C THR A 255 -10.08 6.04 -6.90
N MET A 256 -9.01 6.31 -6.14
CA MET A 256 -8.85 7.49 -5.31
C MET A 256 -7.61 8.28 -5.71
N THR A 257 -7.76 9.59 -5.79
CA THR A 257 -6.64 10.54 -5.93
C THR A 257 -6.75 11.59 -4.83
N ILE A 258 -5.66 11.80 -4.11
CA ILE A 258 -5.48 12.86 -3.12
C ILE A 258 -4.33 13.72 -3.61
N ASP A 259 -4.64 14.96 -3.99
CA ASP A 259 -3.68 15.91 -4.54
C ASP A 259 -3.73 17.20 -3.74
N SER A 260 -2.65 17.54 -3.04
CA SER A 260 -2.55 18.69 -2.13
C SER A 260 -3.61 18.74 -1.01
N GLY A 261 -4.44 17.70 -0.87
CA GLY A 261 -5.48 17.58 0.15
C GLY A 261 -4.96 17.00 1.47
N THR A 262 -5.65 17.32 2.58
CA THR A 262 -5.35 16.79 3.92
C THR A 262 -6.50 15.93 4.45
N LEU A 263 -6.23 14.67 4.75
CA LEU A 263 -7.18 13.76 5.39
C LEU A 263 -6.73 13.49 6.84
N GLN A 264 -7.64 13.72 7.81
CA GLN A 264 -7.33 13.51 9.23
C GLN A 264 -7.47 12.05 9.68
N LYS A 265 -8.03 11.17 8.83
CA LYS A 265 -8.18 9.72 9.07
C LYS A 265 -7.67 8.90 7.88
N ASN A 266 -8.18 7.69 7.70
CA ASN A 266 -7.70 6.77 6.69
C ASN A 266 -8.32 7.04 5.30
N ALA A 267 -7.59 6.59 4.26
CA ALA A 267 -8.03 6.60 2.87
C ALA A 267 -8.06 5.18 2.30
N TYR A 268 -9.15 4.83 1.60
CA TYR A 268 -9.36 3.50 1.03
C TYR A 268 -9.75 3.61 -0.45
N GLY A 269 -8.92 3.07 -1.35
CA GLY A 269 -9.28 2.90 -2.75
C GLY A 269 -10.52 2.00 -2.87
N GLY A 270 -10.51 0.83 -2.22
CA GLY A 270 -11.67 -0.03 -2.06
C GLY A 270 -11.76 -0.58 -0.64
N TYR A 271 -12.96 -0.56 -0.07
CA TYR A 271 -13.23 -1.13 1.26
C TYR A 271 -14.41 -2.09 1.17
N SER A 272 -14.21 -3.32 1.61
CA SER A 272 -15.31 -4.27 1.82
C SER A 272 -15.34 -4.76 3.27
N GLN A 273 -16.52 -4.86 3.87
CA GLN A 273 -16.63 -5.38 5.23
C GLN A 273 -16.57 -6.91 5.24
N SER A 274 -17.24 -7.57 4.29
CA SER A 274 -17.32 -9.05 4.27
C SER A 274 -16.98 -9.69 2.92
N GLY A 275 -16.84 -8.92 1.85
CA GLY A 275 -16.46 -9.41 0.52
C GLY A 275 -15.02 -9.09 0.15
N THR A 276 -14.70 -9.24 -1.11
CA THR A 276 -13.37 -9.01 -1.66
C THR A 276 -13.11 -7.52 -1.96
N ALA A 277 -11.90 -7.04 -1.69
CA ALA A 277 -11.40 -5.76 -2.18
C ALA A 277 -10.35 -6.03 -3.28
N ALA A 278 -10.68 -5.75 -4.57
CA ALA A 278 -9.83 -6.16 -5.67
C ALA A 278 -9.63 -5.09 -6.76
N GLY A 279 -8.40 -4.99 -7.27
CA GLY A 279 -8.08 -4.11 -8.39
C GLY A 279 -8.29 -2.61 -8.12
N ASN A 280 -8.34 -2.20 -6.84
CA ASN A 280 -8.54 -0.81 -6.47
C ASN A 280 -7.22 -0.03 -6.51
N THR A 281 -7.31 1.26 -6.78
CA THR A 281 -6.13 2.13 -6.87
C THR A 281 -6.28 3.36 -5.97
N LEU A 282 -5.22 3.67 -5.21
CA LEU A 282 -5.09 4.90 -4.46
C LEU A 282 -3.78 5.60 -4.85
N THR A 283 -3.86 6.89 -5.15
CA THR A 283 -2.70 7.74 -5.41
C THR A 283 -2.71 8.91 -4.44
N LEU A 284 -1.63 9.06 -3.70
CA LEU A 284 -1.33 10.21 -2.84
C LEU A 284 -0.21 10.99 -3.50
N SER A 285 -0.55 12.14 -4.08
CA SER A 285 0.37 12.99 -4.85
C SER A 285 1.12 13.98 -3.95
N ASP A 286 2.00 14.75 -4.55
CA ASP A 286 2.78 15.78 -3.87
C ASP A 286 1.88 16.83 -3.21
N GLY A 287 2.24 17.24 -2.00
CA GLY A 287 1.41 18.12 -1.16
C GLY A 287 0.24 17.44 -0.45
N GLY A 288 -0.15 16.24 -0.84
CA GLY A 288 -1.20 15.45 -0.16
C GLY A 288 -0.74 14.93 1.20
N SER A 289 -1.65 14.90 2.18
CA SER A 289 -1.37 14.41 3.54
C SER A 289 -2.51 13.56 4.08
N VAL A 290 -2.19 12.39 4.61
CA VAL A 290 -3.14 11.51 5.30
C VAL A 290 -2.59 11.19 6.68
N THR A 291 -3.22 11.71 7.73
CA THR A 291 -2.77 11.46 9.12
C THR A 291 -2.87 9.98 9.50
N GLY A 292 -3.87 9.28 8.98
CA GLY A 292 -4.03 7.84 9.11
C GLY A 292 -3.25 7.05 8.06
N ASN A 293 -3.71 5.85 7.78
CA ASN A 293 -3.15 4.95 6.78
C ASN A 293 -3.83 5.11 5.42
N VAL A 294 -3.12 4.74 4.37
CA VAL A 294 -3.66 4.64 3.00
C VAL A 294 -3.67 3.18 2.53
N TYR A 295 -4.79 2.76 1.94
CA TYR A 295 -5.01 1.40 1.46
C TYR A 295 -5.48 1.42 0.01
N GLY A 296 -4.81 0.73 -0.89
CA GLY A 296 -5.34 0.45 -2.22
C GLY A 296 -6.62 -0.37 -2.10
N GLY A 297 -6.57 -1.48 -1.37
CA GLY A 297 -7.74 -2.29 -1.00
C GLY A 297 -7.68 -2.80 0.42
N TYR A 298 -8.82 -2.74 1.11
CA TYR A 298 -8.96 -3.27 2.47
C TYR A 298 -10.25 -4.06 2.63
N THR A 299 -10.16 -5.18 3.29
CA THR A 299 -11.35 -5.96 3.68
C THR A 299 -11.20 -6.49 5.10
N LYS A 300 -12.32 -6.65 5.83
CA LYS A 300 -12.25 -7.28 7.15
C LYS A 300 -12.15 -8.79 7.06
N THR A 301 -13.01 -9.44 6.26
CA THR A 301 -13.10 -10.90 6.26
C THR A 301 -12.87 -11.55 4.89
N GLY A 302 -12.76 -10.78 3.82
CA GLY A 302 -12.57 -11.28 2.47
C GLY A 302 -11.13 -11.19 1.97
N ALA A 303 -10.91 -11.47 0.71
CA ALA A 303 -9.60 -11.36 0.08
C ALA A 303 -9.28 -9.91 -0.34
N ALA A 304 -8.04 -9.48 -0.15
CA ALA A 304 -7.51 -8.26 -0.74
C ALA A 304 -6.55 -8.62 -1.88
N SER A 305 -6.91 -8.31 -3.14
CA SER A 305 -6.14 -8.77 -4.28
C SER A 305 -5.95 -7.74 -5.39
N GLY A 306 -4.75 -7.71 -5.96
CA GLY A 306 -4.44 -6.87 -7.13
C GLY A 306 -4.62 -5.36 -6.91
N ASN A 307 -4.65 -4.89 -5.66
CA ASN A 307 -4.82 -3.47 -5.35
C ASN A 307 -3.48 -2.72 -5.44
N THR A 308 -3.54 -1.43 -5.73
CA THR A 308 -2.35 -0.60 -5.85
C THR A 308 -2.46 0.67 -5.03
N THR A 309 -1.43 0.96 -4.24
CA THR A 309 -1.22 2.25 -3.58
C THR A 309 0.06 2.89 -4.11
N THR A 310 -0.03 4.14 -4.54
CA THR A 310 1.13 4.94 -4.93
C THR A 310 1.24 6.16 -4.03
N VAL A 311 2.38 6.33 -3.37
CA VAL A 311 2.74 7.55 -2.63
C VAL A 311 3.83 8.27 -3.44
N ALA A 312 3.43 9.38 -4.05
CA ALA A 312 4.23 10.15 -4.99
C ALA A 312 4.45 11.58 -4.47
N GLY A 313 5.21 11.74 -3.40
CA GLY A 313 5.51 13.03 -2.78
C GLY A 313 4.65 13.37 -1.56
N GLY A 314 3.58 12.63 -1.27
CA GLY A 314 2.67 12.87 -0.13
C GLY A 314 3.16 12.29 1.20
N LYS A 315 2.41 12.56 2.28
CA LYS A 315 2.69 12.06 3.64
C LYS A 315 1.56 11.17 4.15
N THR A 316 1.90 10.06 4.81
CA THR A 316 0.92 9.16 5.44
C THR A 316 1.54 8.42 6.63
N ALA A 317 0.72 7.91 7.57
CA ALA A 317 1.22 7.09 8.66
C ALA A 317 1.81 5.77 8.13
N ASN A 318 1.06 5.02 7.33
CA ASN A 318 1.55 3.83 6.62
C ASN A 318 0.80 3.66 5.29
N ALA A 319 1.42 2.96 4.34
CA ALA A 319 0.80 2.67 3.04
C ALA A 319 0.72 1.17 2.78
N PHE A 320 -0.46 0.72 2.34
CA PHE A 320 -0.76 -0.69 2.07
C PHE A 320 -1.28 -0.82 0.63
N GLY A 321 -0.67 -1.68 -0.17
CA GLY A 321 -1.24 -2.11 -1.45
C GLY A 321 -2.58 -2.82 -1.21
N GLY A 322 -2.57 -3.87 -0.38
CA GLY A 322 -3.76 -4.58 0.09
C GLY A 322 -3.63 -5.05 1.53
N ALA A 323 -4.74 -5.05 2.28
CA ALA A 323 -4.76 -5.55 3.65
C ALA A 323 -6.10 -6.22 4.01
N THR A 324 -6.05 -7.18 4.94
CA THR A 324 -7.23 -7.84 5.49
C THR A 324 -7.03 -8.18 6.97
N GLU A 325 -8.12 -8.33 7.72
CA GLU A 325 -8.05 -8.87 9.08
C GLU A 325 -7.99 -10.41 9.09
N THR A 326 -8.78 -11.09 8.23
CA THR A 326 -8.89 -12.56 8.28
C THR A 326 -8.89 -13.27 6.91
N GLY A 327 -8.88 -12.56 5.80
CA GLY A 327 -8.85 -13.14 4.45
C GLY A 327 -7.43 -13.22 3.86
N THR A 328 -7.32 -13.73 2.65
CA THR A 328 -6.04 -13.82 1.93
C THR A 328 -5.60 -12.47 1.34
N VAL A 329 -4.29 -12.25 1.23
CA VAL A 329 -3.70 -11.05 0.62
C VAL A 329 -2.77 -11.45 -0.51
N THR A 330 -3.13 -11.10 -1.75
CA THR A 330 -2.37 -11.57 -2.91
C THR A 330 -2.27 -10.54 -4.04
N GLY A 331 -1.10 -10.46 -4.68
CA GLY A 331 -0.89 -9.66 -5.88
C GLY A 331 -1.04 -8.15 -5.71
N ASN A 332 -1.01 -7.63 -4.48
CA ASN A 332 -1.15 -6.20 -4.23
C ASN A 332 0.20 -5.48 -4.38
N THR A 333 0.15 -4.20 -4.69
CA THR A 333 1.33 -3.38 -4.92
C THR A 333 1.30 -2.10 -4.11
N VAL A 334 2.40 -1.79 -3.40
CA VAL A 334 2.67 -0.45 -2.86
C VAL A 334 3.87 0.15 -3.58
N LYS A 335 3.78 1.43 -3.94
CA LYS A 335 4.86 2.17 -4.59
C LYS A 335 5.18 3.43 -3.80
N LEU A 336 6.47 3.67 -3.54
CA LEU A 336 6.98 4.93 -3.04
C LEU A 336 7.82 5.58 -4.14
N THR A 337 7.39 6.77 -4.59
CA THR A 337 8.06 7.53 -5.65
C THR A 337 8.18 8.99 -5.21
N GLY A 338 9.34 9.61 -5.42
CA GLY A 338 9.56 11.00 -5.02
C GLY A 338 9.95 11.18 -3.55
N GLY A 339 10.02 12.41 -3.08
CA GLY A 339 10.56 12.82 -1.78
C GLY A 339 9.64 12.58 -0.55
N SER A 340 8.79 11.56 -0.56
CA SER A 340 7.90 11.22 0.55
C SER A 340 8.65 10.59 1.71
N ALA A 341 8.21 10.87 2.94
CA ALA A 341 8.62 10.13 4.14
C ALA A 341 7.42 9.33 4.67
N VAL A 342 7.51 8.01 4.62
CA VAL A 342 6.45 7.09 5.07
C VAL A 342 7.05 6.09 6.06
N PRO A 343 6.54 5.97 7.31
CA PRO A 343 7.09 5.03 8.29
C PRO A 343 7.16 3.60 7.77
N LYS A 344 6.06 3.05 7.24
CA LYS A 344 6.05 1.68 6.73
C LYS A 344 5.23 1.52 5.46
N LEU A 345 5.75 0.73 4.53
CA LEU A 345 5.08 0.33 3.29
C LEU A 345 4.88 -1.17 3.26
N TYR A 346 3.68 -1.60 2.91
CA TYR A 346 3.31 -3.02 2.78
C TYR A 346 2.69 -3.27 1.39
N GLY A 347 3.30 -4.10 0.57
CA GLY A 347 2.65 -4.63 -0.63
C GLY A 347 1.36 -5.36 -0.23
N GLY A 348 1.48 -6.31 0.71
CA GLY A 348 0.37 -6.99 1.34
C GLY A 348 0.55 -7.14 2.85
N TYR A 349 -0.55 -7.03 3.63
CA TYR A 349 -0.52 -7.26 5.07
C TYR A 349 -1.76 -7.98 5.58
N ALA A 350 -1.53 -8.98 6.43
CA ALA A 350 -2.59 -9.63 7.20
C ALA A 350 -2.03 -10.18 8.53
N PRO A 351 -2.75 -10.05 9.67
CA PRO A 351 -2.18 -10.45 10.96
C PRO A 351 -2.03 -11.96 11.15
N GLY A 352 -2.93 -12.79 10.60
CA GLY A 352 -2.96 -14.23 10.93
C GLY A 352 -3.15 -15.19 9.76
N VAL A 353 -3.11 -14.71 8.53
CA VAL A 353 -3.38 -15.53 7.33
C VAL A 353 -2.26 -15.41 6.30
N GLU A 354 -2.35 -16.18 5.24
CA GLU A 354 -1.34 -16.21 4.19
C GLU A 354 -1.28 -14.89 3.41
N VAL A 355 -0.04 -14.40 3.19
CA VAL A 355 0.29 -13.21 2.40
C VAL A 355 1.23 -13.62 1.28
N THR A 356 0.76 -13.59 0.03
CA THR A 356 1.53 -14.16 -1.08
C THR A 356 1.53 -13.29 -2.34
N GLY A 357 2.66 -13.26 -3.05
CA GLY A 357 2.78 -12.62 -4.36
C GLY A 357 2.57 -11.11 -4.38
N ASN A 358 2.82 -10.40 -3.28
CA ASN A 358 2.66 -8.95 -3.21
C ASN A 358 3.98 -8.21 -3.49
N TYR A 359 3.88 -6.94 -3.86
CA TYR A 359 5.01 -6.13 -4.32
C TYR A 359 5.12 -4.82 -3.56
N ALA A 360 6.32 -4.48 -3.11
CA ALA A 360 6.67 -3.15 -2.63
C ALA A 360 7.81 -2.58 -3.47
N ILE A 361 7.63 -1.39 -4.05
CA ILE A 361 8.58 -0.76 -4.96
C ILE A 361 8.98 0.59 -4.41
N VAL A 362 10.29 0.81 -4.22
CA VAL A 362 10.86 2.07 -3.79
C VAL A 362 11.76 2.61 -4.91
N SER A 363 11.37 3.73 -5.49
CA SER A 363 12.14 4.44 -6.51
C SER A 363 12.61 5.83 -6.08
N GLY A 364 12.37 6.20 -4.84
CA GLY A 364 12.79 7.43 -4.16
C GLY A 364 11.94 7.68 -2.94
N GLY A 365 12.40 8.56 -2.04
CA GLY A 365 11.75 8.83 -0.76
C GLY A 365 12.30 7.96 0.38
N GLU A 366 11.86 8.22 1.60
CA GLU A 366 12.35 7.56 2.81
C GLU A 366 11.26 6.70 3.45
N ALA A 367 11.65 5.52 3.95
CA ALA A 367 10.80 4.68 4.76
C ALA A 367 11.62 3.98 5.86
N GLN A 368 11.05 3.79 7.06
CA GLN A 368 11.74 3.01 8.10
C GLN A 368 11.72 1.52 7.76
N GLY A 369 10.62 1.02 7.18
CA GLY A 369 10.48 -0.36 6.77
C GLY A 369 9.62 -0.55 5.52
N VAL A 370 10.08 -1.40 4.60
CA VAL A 370 9.38 -1.73 3.37
C VAL A 370 9.22 -3.24 3.26
N TYR A 371 8.00 -3.70 3.11
CA TYR A 371 7.64 -5.10 3.11
C TYR A 371 6.93 -5.46 1.80
N GLY A 372 7.48 -6.39 1.02
CA GLY A 372 6.76 -7.00 -0.10
C GLY A 372 5.48 -7.65 0.41
N GLY A 373 5.59 -8.51 1.42
CA GLY A 373 4.48 -9.06 2.18
C GLY A 373 4.81 -9.18 3.66
N ALA A 374 3.81 -8.98 4.54
CA ALA A 374 4.01 -9.13 5.98
C ALA A 374 2.81 -9.77 6.70
N SER A 375 3.09 -10.56 7.73
CA SER A 375 2.09 -11.14 8.62
C SER A 375 2.62 -11.22 10.06
N ASP A 376 1.72 -11.26 11.05
CA ASP A 376 2.17 -11.54 12.43
C ASP A 376 2.39 -13.05 12.62
N THR A 377 1.43 -13.89 12.21
CA THR A 377 1.50 -15.35 12.46
C THR A 377 1.29 -16.20 11.20
N GLY A 378 0.82 -15.61 10.11
CA GLY A 378 0.54 -16.31 8.85
C GLY A 378 1.81 -16.63 8.04
N LYS A 379 1.67 -17.52 7.08
CA LYS A 379 2.70 -17.81 6.08
C LYS A 379 2.88 -16.60 5.16
N VAL A 380 4.14 -16.27 4.85
CA VAL A 380 4.50 -15.18 3.93
C VAL A 380 5.33 -15.75 2.79
N SER A 381 4.80 -15.72 1.56
CA SER A 381 5.46 -16.39 0.44
C SER A 381 5.41 -15.60 -0.87
N GLU A 382 6.45 -15.75 -1.69
CA GLU A 382 6.51 -15.23 -3.05
C GLU A 382 6.34 -13.71 -3.18
N ASN A 383 6.55 -12.96 -2.09
CA ASN A 383 6.45 -11.51 -2.12
C ASN A 383 7.79 -10.89 -2.53
N THR A 384 7.72 -9.70 -3.12
CA THR A 384 8.90 -9.03 -3.65
C THR A 384 9.00 -7.59 -3.13
N VAL A 385 10.18 -7.21 -2.64
CA VAL A 385 10.58 -5.82 -2.46
C VAL A 385 11.57 -5.43 -3.56
N THR A 386 11.39 -4.27 -4.17
CA THR A 386 12.29 -3.76 -5.22
C THR A 386 12.79 -2.37 -4.85
N LEU A 387 14.11 -2.18 -4.89
CA LEU A 387 14.78 -0.90 -4.72
C LEU A 387 15.38 -0.45 -6.05
N THR A 388 14.98 0.72 -6.53
CA THR A 388 15.47 1.33 -7.78
C THR A 388 15.96 2.78 -7.60
N GLY A 389 15.95 3.31 -6.38
CA GLY A 389 16.40 4.66 -6.03
C GLY A 389 16.82 4.76 -4.57
N ASP A 390 17.39 5.87 -4.17
CA ASP A 390 17.85 6.10 -2.80
C ASP A 390 16.70 6.11 -1.79
N SER A 391 16.88 5.38 -0.69
CA SER A 391 15.90 5.28 0.39
C SER A 391 16.51 5.46 1.80
N GLY A 392 17.74 5.96 1.89
CA GLY A 392 18.39 6.28 3.17
C GLY A 392 18.55 5.08 4.10
N ASP A 393 18.17 5.25 5.37
CA ASP A 393 18.28 4.21 6.42
C ASP A 393 17.17 3.15 6.37
N THR A 394 16.52 2.97 5.24
CA THR A 394 15.43 2.01 5.04
C THR A 394 15.87 0.57 5.23
N VAL A 395 14.98 -0.23 5.82
CA VAL A 395 15.11 -1.69 5.90
C VAL A 395 14.08 -2.34 4.96
N LEU A 396 14.56 -3.22 4.10
CA LEU A 396 13.78 -3.85 3.03
C LEU A 396 13.55 -5.34 3.31
N TYR A 397 12.32 -5.80 3.22
CA TYR A 397 11.94 -7.20 3.39
C TYR A 397 11.16 -7.68 2.17
N GLY A 398 11.65 -8.71 1.47
CA GLY A 398 10.84 -9.45 0.50
C GLY A 398 9.60 -10.01 1.18
N GLY A 399 9.80 -10.78 2.27
CA GLY A 399 8.74 -11.26 3.15
C GLY A 399 9.13 -11.15 4.62
N TYR A 400 8.15 -10.88 5.49
CA TYR A 400 8.35 -10.81 6.95
C TYR A 400 7.18 -11.43 7.71
N SER A 401 7.50 -12.26 8.71
CA SER A 401 6.51 -12.72 9.69
C SER A 401 7.10 -12.71 11.09
N LYS A 402 6.27 -12.43 12.13
CA LYS A 402 6.77 -12.59 13.51
C LYS A 402 6.98 -14.05 13.86
N SER A 403 6.01 -14.93 13.55
CA SER A 403 6.11 -16.34 13.92
C SER A 403 5.73 -17.34 12.83
N GLY A 404 5.21 -16.89 11.69
CA GLY A 404 4.88 -17.75 10.56
C GLY A 404 6.09 -18.10 9.69
N THR A 405 5.91 -19.07 8.82
CA THR A 405 6.92 -19.47 7.84
C THR A 405 7.08 -18.41 6.76
N VAL A 406 8.33 -18.09 6.40
CA VAL A 406 8.69 -17.13 5.36
C VAL A 406 9.44 -17.85 4.25
N THR A 407 8.85 -17.93 3.04
CA THR A 407 9.41 -18.78 1.99
C THR A 407 9.30 -18.18 0.58
N GLY A 408 10.34 -18.32 -0.23
CA GLY A 408 10.32 -17.93 -1.65
C GLY A 408 10.18 -16.42 -1.92
N ASN A 409 10.43 -15.57 -0.93
CA ASN A 409 10.34 -14.12 -1.11
C ASN A 409 11.63 -13.54 -1.69
N THR A 410 11.54 -12.38 -2.32
CA THR A 410 12.65 -11.78 -3.05
C THR A 410 12.88 -10.32 -2.66
N ALA A 411 14.14 -9.95 -2.40
CA ALA A 411 14.63 -8.58 -2.38
C ALA A 411 15.44 -8.31 -3.66
N GLN A 412 14.97 -7.41 -4.51
CA GLN A 412 15.60 -7.02 -5.78
C GLN A 412 16.20 -5.61 -5.66
N LEU A 413 17.54 -5.48 -5.67
CA LEU A 413 18.28 -4.27 -5.33
C LEU A 413 19.08 -3.83 -6.58
N THR A 414 18.48 -2.93 -7.39
CA THR A 414 19.01 -2.60 -8.72
C THR A 414 19.74 -1.26 -8.75
N ALA A 415 19.33 -0.30 -7.93
CA ALA A 415 19.97 1.01 -7.81
C ALA A 415 19.61 1.67 -6.48
N GLY A 416 20.34 2.71 -6.07
CA GLY A 416 20.11 3.45 -4.84
C GLY A 416 20.81 2.85 -3.62
N SER A 417 20.40 3.30 -2.44
CA SER A 417 21.01 2.89 -1.15
C SER A 417 19.94 2.52 -0.12
N ALA A 418 20.28 1.59 0.78
CA ALA A 418 19.47 1.22 1.95
C ALA A 418 20.37 0.66 3.07
N ALA A 419 19.90 0.70 4.33
CA ALA A 419 20.66 0.18 5.45
C ALA A 419 20.76 -1.36 5.42
N LYS A 420 19.61 -2.04 5.22
CA LYS A 420 19.54 -3.50 5.22
C LYS A 420 18.51 -4.03 4.21
N ALA A 421 18.75 -5.22 3.68
CA ALA A 421 17.82 -5.92 2.82
C ALA A 421 17.75 -7.41 3.17
N TYR A 422 16.54 -7.95 3.22
CA TYR A 422 16.24 -9.34 3.53
C TYR A 422 15.41 -9.95 2.40
N GLY A 423 15.83 -11.08 1.86
CA GLY A 423 14.96 -11.92 1.02
C GLY A 423 13.73 -12.33 1.84
N GLY A 424 13.95 -12.89 3.04
CA GLY A 424 12.91 -13.20 4.02
C GLY A 424 13.41 -13.05 5.45
N ALA A 425 12.52 -12.69 6.40
CA ALA A 425 12.86 -12.60 7.80
C ALA A 425 11.71 -13.02 8.72
N SER A 426 12.03 -13.63 9.87
CA SER A 426 11.07 -13.98 10.92
C SER A 426 11.68 -13.84 12.30
N GLU A 427 10.87 -13.49 13.32
CA GLU A 427 11.35 -13.51 14.70
C GLU A 427 11.47 -14.96 15.22
N SER A 428 10.49 -15.83 14.91
CA SER A 428 10.52 -17.21 15.45
C SER A 428 10.12 -18.31 14.46
N GLY A 429 9.69 -17.97 13.26
CA GLY A 429 9.32 -18.93 12.22
C GLY A 429 10.51 -19.40 11.38
N ASN A 430 10.31 -20.45 10.61
CA ASN A 430 11.30 -20.92 9.66
C ASN A 430 11.37 -20.00 8.42
N VAL A 431 12.59 -19.79 7.93
CA VAL A 431 12.87 -18.90 6.78
C VAL A 431 13.60 -19.69 5.71
N THR A 432 12.92 -20.01 4.61
CA THR A 432 13.44 -20.96 3.63
C THR A 432 13.30 -20.49 2.19
N GLY A 433 14.31 -20.71 1.35
CA GLY A 433 14.23 -20.50 -0.09
C GLY A 433 14.05 -19.04 -0.51
N ASN A 434 14.38 -18.06 0.34
CA ASN A 434 14.27 -16.65 -0.01
C ASN A 434 15.53 -16.15 -0.72
N THR A 435 15.38 -15.09 -1.50
CA THR A 435 16.47 -14.59 -2.36
C THR A 435 16.67 -13.09 -2.18
N ALA A 436 17.93 -12.65 -2.10
CA ALA A 436 18.30 -11.24 -2.20
C ALA A 436 19.30 -11.05 -3.35
N ASN A 437 18.94 -10.23 -4.33
CA ASN A 437 19.72 -9.96 -5.53
C ASN A 437 20.22 -8.51 -5.55
N LEU A 438 21.51 -8.31 -5.43
CA LEU A 438 22.18 -7.01 -5.52
C LEU A 438 22.86 -6.86 -6.88
N THR A 439 22.39 -5.94 -7.70
CA THR A 439 22.93 -5.70 -9.05
C THR A 439 23.49 -4.30 -9.26
N GLY A 440 23.17 -3.31 -8.39
CA GLY A 440 23.65 -1.95 -8.59
C GLY A 440 23.49 -1.03 -7.36
N SER A 441 22.86 -1.49 -6.28
CA SER A 441 22.65 -0.69 -5.06
C SER A 441 23.85 -0.70 -4.13
N SER A 442 23.86 0.24 -3.16
CA SER A 442 24.78 0.25 -2.01
C SER A 442 24.00 -0.10 -0.74
N ILE A 443 24.29 -1.23 -0.13
CA ILE A 443 23.54 -1.78 1.00
C ILE A 443 24.48 -2.06 2.17
N GLY A 444 24.10 -1.66 3.40
CA GLY A 444 24.88 -1.98 4.60
C GLY A 444 25.00 -3.49 4.82
N THR A 445 23.87 -4.20 4.90
CA THR A 445 23.86 -5.67 5.01
C THR A 445 22.74 -6.29 4.19
N VAL A 446 23.08 -7.35 3.45
CA VAL A 446 22.13 -8.13 2.64
C VAL A 446 22.01 -9.54 3.22
N TYR A 447 20.80 -9.98 3.52
CA TYR A 447 20.48 -11.33 4.00
C TYR A 447 19.61 -12.07 2.99
N GLY A 448 19.94 -13.31 2.70
CA GLY A 448 19.02 -14.23 2.02
C GLY A 448 17.84 -14.56 2.93
N GLY A 449 18.14 -14.99 4.18
CA GLY A 449 17.15 -15.26 5.22
C GLY A 449 17.66 -14.92 6.62
N GLU A 450 16.74 -14.55 7.54
CA GLU A 450 17.04 -14.29 8.95
C GLU A 450 15.93 -14.81 9.86
N SER A 451 16.31 -15.45 10.99
CA SER A 451 15.38 -15.79 12.08
C SER A 451 16.07 -15.73 13.44
N ASP A 452 15.35 -15.26 14.49
CA ASP A 452 15.90 -15.29 15.83
C ASP A 452 15.96 -16.73 16.39
N THR A 453 14.91 -17.53 16.21
CA THR A 453 14.85 -18.87 16.83
C THR A 453 14.50 -20.01 15.86
N GLY A 454 14.08 -19.71 14.63
CA GLY A 454 13.71 -20.70 13.61
C GLY A 454 14.90 -21.26 12.83
N THR A 455 14.61 -22.22 11.97
CA THR A 455 15.58 -22.71 10.97
C THR A 455 15.63 -21.75 9.78
N VAL A 456 16.84 -21.41 9.35
CA VAL A 456 17.12 -20.57 8.18
C VAL A 456 17.84 -21.42 7.15
N SER A 457 17.15 -21.80 6.07
CA SER A 457 17.73 -22.76 5.13
C SER A 457 17.45 -22.45 3.66
N THR A 458 18.35 -22.87 2.81
CA THR A 458 18.24 -22.77 1.33
C THR A 458 18.04 -21.33 0.81
N ASN A 459 18.37 -20.31 1.60
CA ASN A 459 18.27 -18.92 1.20
C ASN A 459 19.50 -18.50 0.38
N THR A 460 19.32 -17.55 -0.53
CA THR A 460 20.38 -17.16 -1.46
C THR A 460 20.59 -15.64 -1.47
N VAL A 461 21.86 -15.22 -1.40
CA VAL A 461 22.29 -13.87 -1.75
C VAL A 461 23.10 -13.92 -3.03
N THR A 462 22.75 -13.10 -4.01
CA THR A 462 23.55 -12.90 -5.22
C THR A 462 24.05 -11.46 -5.31
N VAL A 463 25.35 -11.27 -5.39
CA VAL A 463 25.97 -9.95 -5.62
C VAL A 463 26.58 -9.97 -7.03
N ALA A 464 25.90 -9.35 -7.97
CA ALA A 464 26.36 -9.24 -9.37
C ALA A 464 26.92 -7.84 -9.70
N GLY A 465 26.70 -6.86 -8.82
CA GLY A 465 27.19 -5.48 -8.94
C GLY A 465 26.81 -4.68 -7.70
N GLY A 466 27.20 -3.40 -7.64
CA GLY A 466 26.99 -2.55 -6.47
C GLY A 466 27.94 -2.86 -5.31
N SER A 467 27.50 -2.51 -4.07
CA SER A 467 28.32 -2.76 -2.88
C SER A 467 27.48 -3.23 -1.68
N ALA A 468 28.03 -4.12 -0.88
CA ALA A 468 27.47 -4.52 0.39
C ALA A 468 28.56 -4.52 1.49
N GLY A 469 28.25 -4.00 2.66
CA GLY A 469 29.12 -4.17 3.82
C GLY A 469 29.16 -5.64 4.23
N SER A 470 28.01 -6.32 4.27
CA SER A 470 27.96 -7.77 4.46
C SER A 470 26.92 -8.43 3.55
N ALA A 471 27.27 -9.60 3.02
CA ALA A 471 26.38 -10.49 2.28
C ALA A 471 26.27 -11.83 3.03
N ILE A 472 25.10 -12.14 3.56
CA ILE A 472 24.87 -13.30 4.44
C ILE A 472 23.76 -14.17 3.86
N GLY A 473 24.08 -15.41 3.48
CA GLY A 473 23.09 -16.35 2.92
C GLY A 473 21.97 -16.64 3.91
N GLY A 474 22.32 -17.02 5.15
CA GLY A 474 21.35 -17.24 6.23
C GLY A 474 21.89 -16.86 7.59
N TYR A 475 21.06 -16.21 8.42
CA TYR A 475 21.37 -15.93 9.82
C TYR A 475 20.29 -16.48 10.75
N ALA A 476 20.67 -17.38 11.63
CA ALA A 476 19.82 -17.92 12.68
C ALA A 476 20.43 -17.61 14.05
N LYS A 477 19.83 -16.69 14.82
CA LYS A 477 20.44 -16.26 16.08
C LYS A 477 20.67 -17.40 17.05
N THR A 478 19.67 -18.24 17.34
CA THR A 478 19.78 -19.41 18.20
C THR A 478 19.42 -20.73 17.53
N GLY A 479 19.03 -20.68 16.25
CA GLY A 479 18.60 -21.84 15.48
C GLY A 479 19.70 -22.42 14.57
N THR A 480 19.27 -23.06 13.49
CA THR A 480 20.15 -23.63 12.48
C THR A 480 20.15 -22.75 11.22
N ALA A 481 21.34 -22.38 10.74
CA ALA A 481 21.57 -21.78 9.43
C ALA A 481 22.20 -22.82 8.51
N ALA A 482 21.40 -23.43 7.62
CA ALA A 482 21.85 -24.56 6.82
C ALA A 482 21.56 -24.40 5.32
N GLU A 483 22.42 -24.95 4.47
CA GLU A 483 22.23 -24.99 3.00
C GLU A 483 22.01 -23.60 2.36
N ASN A 484 22.42 -22.51 3.03
CA ASN A 484 22.29 -21.17 2.47
C ASN A 484 23.46 -20.84 1.56
N SER A 485 23.26 -19.95 0.60
CA SER A 485 24.30 -19.63 -0.38
C SER A 485 24.52 -18.12 -0.56
N VAL A 486 25.81 -17.76 -0.78
CA VAL A 486 26.23 -16.44 -1.25
C VAL A 486 27.00 -16.58 -2.55
N ASN A 487 26.53 -15.92 -3.62
CA ASN A 487 27.16 -15.93 -4.93
C ASN A 487 27.62 -14.51 -5.28
N VAL A 488 28.94 -14.30 -5.28
CA VAL A 488 29.55 -13.02 -5.70
C VAL A 488 30.09 -13.18 -7.12
N THR A 489 29.43 -12.59 -8.08
CA THR A 489 29.83 -12.61 -9.50
C THR A 489 30.36 -11.27 -9.99
N GLY A 490 30.20 -10.19 -9.19
CA GLY A 490 30.66 -8.85 -9.44
C GLY A 490 30.47 -7.97 -8.20
N GLY A 491 30.80 -6.67 -8.31
CA GLY A 491 30.64 -5.70 -7.22
C GLY A 491 31.66 -5.85 -6.08
N LEU A 492 31.33 -5.21 -4.94
CA LEU A 492 32.17 -5.17 -3.75
C LEU A 492 31.39 -5.68 -2.54
N VAL A 493 32.00 -6.58 -1.75
CA VAL A 493 31.46 -7.08 -0.50
C VAL A 493 32.56 -7.01 0.57
N ASP A 494 32.34 -6.32 1.72
CA ASP A 494 33.36 -6.32 2.76
C ASP A 494 33.43 -7.71 3.43
N THR A 495 32.28 -8.34 3.71
CA THR A 495 32.25 -9.70 4.28
C THR A 495 31.16 -10.57 3.62
N ALA A 496 31.53 -11.71 3.06
CA ALA A 496 30.61 -12.72 2.51
C ALA A 496 30.54 -13.95 3.43
N ILE A 497 29.33 -14.34 3.88
CA ILE A 497 29.11 -15.46 4.80
C ILE A 497 27.98 -16.35 4.28
N GLY A 498 28.25 -17.64 4.09
CA GLY A 498 27.23 -18.59 3.64
C GLY A 498 26.10 -18.74 4.66
N GLY A 499 26.44 -19.07 5.91
CA GLY A 499 25.51 -19.14 7.01
C GLY A 499 26.14 -18.74 8.33
N THR A 500 25.37 -18.10 9.22
CA THR A 500 25.89 -17.66 10.53
C THR A 500 24.86 -17.88 11.64
N THR A 501 25.37 -18.12 12.85
CA THR A 501 24.56 -18.25 14.07
C THR A 501 25.30 -17.68 15.29
N ASP A 502 24.55 -17.20 16.29
CA ASP A 502 25.18 -16.82 17.55
C ASP A 502 25.45 -18.07 18.41
N SER A 503 24.45 -18.98 18.58
CA SER A 503 24.56 -20.12 19.47
C SER A 503 23.96 -21.44 18.93
N GLY A 504 23.77 -21.54 17.62
CA GLY A 504 23.17 -22.71 16.97
C GLY A 504 24.18 -23.50 16.11
N THR A 505 23.70 -23.98 14.97
CA THR A 505 24.52 -24.70 13.99
C THR A 505 24.57 -23.95 12.67
N ALA A 506 25.76 -23.71 12.13
CA ALA A 506 25.95 -23.22 10.75
C ALA A 506 26.52 -24.37 9.90
N SER A 507 25.68 -25.00 9.07
CA SER A 507 26.09 -26.20 8.33
C SER A 507 25.71 -26.17 6.83
N GLU A 508 26.52 -26.86 6.03
CA GLU A 508 26.25 -27.10 4.61
C GLU A 508 26.04 -25.81 3.79
N ASN A 509 26.48 -24.65 4.31
CA ASN A 509 26.34 -23.38 3.61
C ASN A 509 27.45 -23.21 2.57
N THR A 510 27.15 -22.49 1.49
CA THR A 510 28.11 -22.33 0.38
C THR A 510 28.36 -20.86 0.08
N VAL A 511 29.63 -20.47 -0.09
CA VAL A 511 30.01 -19.19 -0.68
C VAL A 511 30.77 -19.45 -1.96
N THR A 512 30.35 -18.80 -3.05
CA THR A 512 31.05 -18.84 -4.35
C THR A 512 31.45 -17.43 -4.75
N LEU A 513 32.74 -17.19 -4.86
CA LEU A 513 33.32 -15.99 -5.46
C LEU A 513 33.76 -16.32 -6.89
N ALA A 514 33.02 -15.88 -7.88
CA ALA A 514 33.30 -16.07 -9.30
C ALA A 514 33.82 -14.79 -9.98
N GLY A 515 33.63 -13.64 -9.34
CA GLY A 515 34.07 -12.32 -9.79
C GLY A 515 33.92 -11.29 -8.66
N GLY A 516 34.20 -9.99 -8.94
CA GLY A 516 34.12 -8.93 -7.94
C GLY A 516 35.23 -8.97 -6.87
N THR A 517 35.02 -8.25 -5.79
CA THR A 517 35.98 -8.17 -4.66
C THR A 517 35.27 -8.44 -3.34
N ALA A 518 35.84 -9.29 -2.51
CA ALA A 518 35.44 -9.50 -1.12
C ALA A 518 36.59 -9.12 -0.18
N GLY A 519 36.29 -8.51 0.96
CA GLY A 519 37.23 -8.34 2.06
C GLY A 519 37.53 -9.69 2.69
N SER A 520 36.55 -10.28 3.37
CA SER A 520 36.63 -11.63 3.96
C SER A 520 35.54 -12.56 3.42
N VAL A 521 35.82 -13.85 3.40
CA VAL A 521 34.88 -14.89 2.94
C VAL A 521 34.85 -16.05 3.94
N TYR A 522 33.64 -16.42 4.40
CA TYR A 522 33.42 -17.53 5.34
C TYR A 522 32.30 -18.44 4.82
N GLY A 523 32.54 -19.74 4.76
CA GLY A 523 31.50 -20.72 4.44
C GLY A 523 30.41 -20.74 5.52
N GLY A 524 30.82 -20.87 6.79
CA GLY A 524 29.94 -20.75 7.96
C GLY A 524 30.63 -20.06 9.13
N THR A 525 29.85 -19.38 9.99
CA THR A 525 30.36 -18.77 11.22
C THR A 525 29.43 -19.01 12.40
N ALA A 526 29.99 -19.12 13.63
CA ALA A 526 29.24 -19.13 14.86
C ALA A 526 30.02 -18.41 15.99
N ALA A 527 29.29 -17.71 16.87
CA ALA A 527 29.93 -17.21 18.09
C ALA A 527 30.10 -18.38 19.11
N ASP A 528 29.00 -19.05 19.43
CA ASP A 528 28.97 -20.14 20.43
C ASP A 528 28.25 -21.40 19.90
N GLY A 529 28.58 -21.83 18.69
CA GLY A 529 27.88 -22.91 18.01
C GLY A 529 28.77 -23.73 17.09
N THR A 530 28.23 -24.84 16.60
CA THR A 530 28.93 -25.75 15.69
C THR A 530 28.94 -25.19 14.27
N VAL A 531 30.08 -25.30 13.59
CA VAL A 531 30.25 -24.91 12.18
C VAL A 531 30.74 -26.13 11.41
N SER A 532 29.88 -26.69 10.54
CA SER A 532 30.18 -27.95 9.88
C SER A 532 29.82 -28.00 8.40
N GLU A 533 30.63 -28.71 7.63
CA GLU A 533 30.35 -29.09 6.23
C GLU A 533 30.10 -27.91 5.29
N ASN A 534 30.55 -26.69 5.66
CA ASN A 534 30.40 -25.52 4.83
C ASN A 534 31.45 -25.49 3.70
N VAL A 535 31.12 -24.91 2.58
CA VAL A 535 31.96 -24.88 1.38
C VAL A 535 32.23 -23.43 0.92
N VAL A 536 33.49 -23.11 0.69
CA VAL A 536 33.91 -21.89 0.02
C VAL A 536 34.58 -22.25 -1.30
N ASN A 537 34.12 -21.64 -2.39
CA ASN A 537 34.70 -21.78 -3.73
C ASN A 537 35.18 -20.41 -4.24
N VAL A 538 36.49 -20.20 -4.31
CA VAL A 538 37.09 -19.04 -4.97
C VAL A 538 37.45 -19.45 -6.41
N ASN A 539 36.57 -19.13 -7.34
CA ASN A 539 36.73 -19.46 -8.76
C ASN A 539 37.33 -18.31 -9.60
N GLY A 540 37.26 -17.08 -9.06
CA GLY A 540 37.74 -15.86 -9.70
C GLY A 540 37.59 -14.66 -8.73
N GLY A 541 37.77 -13.44 -9.22
CA GLY A 541 37.68 -12.21 -8.40
C GLY A 541 38.85 -12.05 -7.44
N SER A 542 38.66 -11.27 -6.36
CA SER A 542 39.68 -10.98 -5.38
C SER A 542 39.16 -11.09 -3.94
N VAL A 543 39.90 -11.74 -3.04
CA VAL A 543 39.69 -11.68 -1.60
C VAL A 543 40.88 -10.95 -0.99
N THR A 544 40.62 -9.90 -0.20
CA THR A 544 41.71 -9.02 0.25
C THR A 544 42.29 -9.38 1.62
N THR A 545 41.55 -10.10 2.48
CA THR A 545 41.99 -10.44 3.85
C THR A 545 41.88 -11.94 4.14
N THR A 546 40.76 -12.44 4.64
CA THR A 546 40.61 -13.81 5.13
C THR A 546 39.67 -14.65 4.27
N VAL A 547 40.06 -15.88 4.01
CA VAL A 547 39.19 -16.93 3.46
C VAL A 547 39.17 -18.13 4.39
N ALA A 548 37.97 -18.48 4.89
CA ALA A 548 37.80 -19.62 5.81
C ALA A 548 36.65 -20.53 5.37
N GLY A 549 36.83 -21.83 5.40
CA GLY A 549 35.75 -22.80 5.24
C GLY A 549 34.74 -22.65 6.38
N GLY A 550 35.18 -22.57 7.63
CA GLY A 550 34.36 -22.35 8.80
C GLY A 550 35.11 -21.63 9.95
N ALA A 551 34.36 -20.86 10.76
CA ALA A 551 34.92 -20.14 11.91
C ALA A 551 33.98 -20.15 13.11
N SER A 552 34.48 -20.43 14.33
CA SER A 552 33.72 -20.28 15.57
C SER A 552 34.59 -19.66 16.67
N ASP A 553 33.98 -18.91 17.60
CA ASP A 553 34.73 -18.48 18.79
C ASP A 553 34.88 -19.62 19.78
N THR A 554 33.82 -20.33 20.15
CA THR A 554 33.89 -21.36 21.21
C THR A 554 33.42 -22.74 20.76
N GLY A 555 32.72 -22.86 19.64
CA GLY A 555 32.18 -24.13 19.16
C GLY A 555 33.11 -24.93 18.26
N ASP A 556 32.71 -26.17 17.99
CA ASP A 556 33.45 -27.08 17.13
C ASP A 556 33.35 -26.69 15.65
N VAL A 557 34.45 -26.84 14.92
CA VAL A 557 34.55 -26.54 13.49
C VAL A 557 35.02 -27.79 12.74
N THR A 558 34.09 -28.41 11.98
CA THR A 558 34.38 -29.74 11.42
C THR A 558 33.94 -29.88 9.95
N GLY A 559 34.74 -30.60 9.15
CA GLY A 559 34.38 -31.02 7.82
C GLY A 559 34.21 -29.88 6.78
N ASN A 560 34.65 -28.66 7.10
CA ASN A 560 34.50 -27.54 6.18
C ASN A 560 35.54 -27.59 5.05
N VAL A 561 35.16 -27.13 3.85
CA VAL A 561 36.00 -27.22 2.65
C VAL A 561 36.21 -25.83 2.02
N LEU A 562 37.44 -25.47 1.81
CA LEU A 562 37.84 -24.30 1.03
C LEU A 562 38.55 -24.73 -0.24
N ASN A 563 38.00 -24.36 -1.39
CA ASN A 563 38.56 -24.59 -2.73
C ASN A 563 39.01 -23.25 -3.35
N ILE A 564 40.28 -23.10 -3.65
CA ILE A 564 40.82 -21.99 -4.44
C ILE A 564 41.15 -22.52 -5.84
N ASN A 565 40.23 -22.23 -6.78
CA ASN A 565 40.32 -22.67 -8.18
C ASN A 565 40.94 -21.59 -9.08
N GLY A 566 40.88 -20.32 -8.67
CA GLY A 566 41.37 -19.16 -9.40
C GLY A 566 41.27 -17.88 -8.58
N GLY A 567 41.40 -16.73 -9.24
CA GLY A 567 41.32 -15.41 -8.62
C GLY A 567 42.59 -14.99 -7.84
N THR A 568 42.48 -13.95 -7.02
CA THR A 568 43.55 -13.46 -6.16
C THR A 568 43.11 -13.52 -4.69
N VAL A 569 43.94 -14.06 -3.82
CA VAL A 569 43.67 -14.13 -2.38
C VAL A 569 44.84 -13.50 -1.61
N GLY A 570 44.55 -12.46 -0.83
CA GLY A 570 45.52 -11.67 -0.09
C GLY A 570 46.07 -10.50 -0.87
N THR A 571 46.71 -9.56 -0.18
CA THR A 571 47.33 -8.38 -0.76
C THR A 571 48.83 -8.61 -1.02
N THR A 572 49.33 -7.96 -2.08
CA THR A 572 50.78 -7.99 -2.42
C THR A 572 51.56 -6.86 -1.74
N GLU A 573 50.88 -5.95 -1.05
CA GLU A 573 51.51 -4.78 -0.40
C GLU A 573 51.32 -4.85 1.11
N SER A 574 52.42 -4.58 1.81
CA SER A 574 52.53 -4.56 3.27
C SER A 574 51.79 -3.34 3.85
N ALA A 575 50.61 -3.53 4.34
CA ALA A 575 49.91 -2.52 5.14
C ALA A 575 49.49 -3.10 6.48
N GLY A 576 50.39 -3.13 7.46
CA GLY A 576 50.07 -3.37 8.88
C GLY A 576 50.05 -4.83 9.33
N GLU A 577 50.21 -5.02 10.61
CA GLU A 577 50.50 -6.27 11.35
C GLU A 577 49.40 -7.34 11.39
N THR A 578 48.51 -7.48 10.45
CA THR A 578 47.53 -8.60 10.41
C THR A 578 47.89 -9.55 9.29
N SER A 579 48.26 -10.77 9.64
CA SER A 579 48.46 -11.86 8.68
C SER A 579 47.12 -12.26 8.07
N ASP A 580 46.96 -12.09 6.77
CA ASP A 580 45.85 -12.62 6.00
C ASP A 580 45.81 -14.15 6.09
N LEU A 581 44.60 -14.74 6.20
CA LEU A 581 44.45 -16.18 6.47
C LEU A 581 43.74 -16.92 5.32
N ILE A 582 44.31 -18.04 4.92
CA ILE A 582 43.66 -19.08 4.13
C ILE A 582 43.51 -20.30 5.01
N ILE A 583 42.25 -20.66 5.36
CA ILE A 583 42.06 -21.64 6.44
C ILE A 583 40.83 -22.52 6.18
N GLY A 584 40.98 -23.85 6.41
CA GLY A 584 39.87 -24.79 6.30
C GLY A 584 38.87 -24.59 7.44
N GLY A 585 39.34 -24.55 8.68
CA GLY A 585 38.51 -24.26 9.85
C GLY A 585 39.30 -23.57 10.95
N ILE A 586 38.65 -22.65 11.68
CA ILE A 586 39.24 -21.95 12.83
C ILE A 586 38.28 -21.95 14.00
N SER A 587 38.78 -22.31 15.20
CA SER A 587 38.08 -22.05 16.45
C SER A 587 39.03 -21.44 17.47
N LYS A 588 38.49 -20.56 18.32
CA LYS A 588 39.26 -20.03 19.42
C LYS A 588 39.45 -21.10 20.51
N SER A 589 38.36 -21.75 20.93
CA SER A 589 38.43 -22.73 22.06
C SER A 589 37.67 -24.06 21.79
N GLY A 590 37.03 -24.27 20.64
CA GLY A 590 36.41 -25.53 20.22
C GLY A 590 37.38 -26.48 19.51
N SER A 591 36.94 -27.69 19.19
CA SER A 591 37.67 -28.64 18.36
C SER A 591 37.67 -28.25 16.90
N VAL A 592 38.79 -28.42 16.19
CA VAL A 592 38.90 -28.15 14.77
C VAL A 592 39.31 -29.43 14.04
N THR A 593 38.37 -30.10 13.35
CA THR A 593 38.59 -31.44 12.83
C THR A 593 38.16 -31.59 11.36
N ASP A 594 38.90 -32.38 10.62
CA ASP A 594 38.57 -32.85 9.27
C ASP A 594 38.30 -31.73 8.24
N ASN A 595 38.78 -30.51 8.49
CA ASN A 595 38.63 -29.41 7.55
C ASN A 595 39.67 -29.49 6.42
N THR A 596 39.31 -29.07 5.23
CA THR A 596 40.14 -29.22 4.04
C THR A 596 40.33 -27.91 3.30
N VAL A 597 41.56 -27.58 2.95
CA VAL A 597 41.93 -26.53 2.00
C VAL A 597 42.50 -27.16 0.75
N ASN A 598 41.94 -26.87 -0.40
CA ASN A 598 42.43 -27.28 -1.72
C ASN A 598 42.83 -26.05 -2.54
N VAL A 599 44.08 -25.93 -2.89
CA VAL A 599 44.58 -24.86 -3.80
C VAL A 599 44.92 -25.47 -5.14
N TYR A 600 44.01 -25.30 -6.12
CA TYR A 600 44.16 -25.78 -7.47
C TYR A 600 44.79 -24.74 -8.41
N GLY A 601 44.64 -23.44 -8.12
CA GLY A 601 45.16 -22.36 -8.93
C GLY A 601 44.96 -21.01 -8.24
N GLY A 602 45.14 -19.92 -9.00
CA GLY A 602 45.02 -18.54 -8.49
C GLY A 602 46.34 -17.91 -8.04
N THR A 603 46.28 -16.65 -7.62
CA THR A 603 47.44 -15.89 -7.11
C THR A 603 47.23 -15.71 -5.60
N LEU A 604 48.24 -16.11 -4.83
CA LEU A 604 48.26 -15.91 -3.37
C LEU A 604 49.19 -14.76 -3.02
N GLY A 605 48.74 -13.86 -2.13
CA GLY A 605 49.56 -12.76 -1.59
C GLY A 605 50.74 -13.28 -0.79
N SER A 606 51.85 -12.53 -0.75
CA SER A 606 53.10 -12.93 -0.10
C SER A 606 53.03 -12.98 1.45
N MET A 607 51.97 -12.40 2.05
CA MET A 607 51.78 -12.32 3.51
C MET A 607 50.75 -13.30 4.03
N MET A 608 50.27 -14.24 3.20
CA MET A 608 49.25 -15.22 3.58
C MET A 608 49.79 -16.35 4.47
N SER A 609 49.04 -16.65 5.53
CA SER A 609 49.25 -17.88 6.32
C SER A 609 48.22 -18.93 5.94
N LEU A 610 48.65 -20.15 5.65
CA LEU A 610 47.79 -21.27 5.17
C LEU A 610 47.68 -22.36 6.23
N TYR A 611 46.46 -22.69 6.61
CA TYR A 611 46.19 -23.74 7.58
C TYR A 611 45.05 -24.67 7.11
N GLY A 612 45.22 -25.99 7.25
CA GLY A 612 44.10 -26.91 7.15
C GLY A 612 43.07 -26.68 8.24
N GLY A 613 43.56 -26.46 9.49
CA GLY A 613 42.76 -26.07 10.63
C GLY A 613 43.60 -25.37 11.69
N LEU A 614 43.01 -24.46 12.47
CA LEU A 614 43.68 -23.67 13.49
C LEU A 614 42.85 -23.59 14.77
N VAL A 615 43.45 -23.93 15.90
CA VAL A 615 42.92 -23.64 17.25
C VAL A 615 43.82 -22.58 17.89
N THR A 616 43.26 -21.54 18.47
CA THR A 616 44.07 -20.41 18.99
C THR A 616 44.25 -20.44 20.50
N ASP A 617 43.38 -21.11 21.27
CA ASP A 617 43.51 -21.25 22.72
C ASP A 617 44.18 -22.59 23.12
N THR A 618 44.88 -22.60 24.23
CA THR A 618 45.53 -23.79 24.79
C THR A 618 44.49 -24.72 25.46
N GLY A 619 44.51 -25.99 25.11
CA GLY A 619 43.61 -27.02 25.68
C GLY A 619 42.57 -27.57 24.74
N SER A 620 42.40 -26.99 23.58
CA SER A 620 41.53 -27.48 22.49
C SER A 620 42.33 -28.33 21.50
N SER A 621 41.63 -29.19 20.74
CA SER A 621 42.28 -30.15 19.83
C SER A 621 42.01 -29.88 18.36
N GLY A 622 43.00 -30.10 17.52
CA GLY A 622 42.86 -30.14 16.06
C GLY A 622 43.33 -31.46 15.49
N SER A 623 42.54 -32.12 14.64
CA SER A 623 42.93 -33.39 13.99
C SER A 623 42.30 -33.56 12.62
N GLY A 624 42.88 -34.37 11.76
CA GLY A 624 42.32 -34.69 10.43
C GLY A 624 42.29 -33.54 9.44
N ASN A 625 42.74 -32.33 9.79
CA ASN A 625 42.71 -31.17 8.91
C ASN A 625 43.75 -31.29 7.79
N THR A 626 43.37 -30.94 6.56
CA THR A 626 44.17 -31.18 5.35
C THR A 626 44.40 -29.88 4.57
N LEU A 627 45.64 -29.67 4.11
CA LEU A 627 46.00 -28.63 3.15
C LEU A 627 46.60 -29.29 1.91
N ASN A 628 45.93 -29.21 0.79
CA ASN A 628 46.37 -29.74 -0.50
C ASN A 628 46.77 -28.59 -1.44
N MET A 629 48.02 -28.63 -1.90
CA MET A 629 48.52 -27.70 -2.92
C MET A 629 48.83 -28.46 -4.22
N TYR A 630 48.06 -28.18 -5.28
CA TYR A 630 48.20 -28.86 -6.55
C TYR A 630 49.11 -28.02 -7.46
N ASN A 631 50.14 -28.64 -8.03
CA ASN A 631 51.24 -28.00 -8.76
C ASN A 631 50.83 -27.60 -10.19
N LYS A 632 49.90 -26.65 -10.35
CA LYS A 632 49.64 -26.00 -11.61
C LYS A 632 49.52 -24.48 -11.44
N ALA A 633 50.65 -23.79 -11.62
CA ALA A 633 50.73 -22.30 -11.76
C ALA A 633 50.29 -21.50 -10.51
N ASN A 634 50.61 -21.94 -9.31
CA ASN A 634 50.51 -21.11 -8.11
C ASN A 634 51.69 -20.11 -8.10
N THR A 635 51.45 -18.85 -8.42
CA THR A 635 52.48 -17.82 -8.26
C THR A 635 52.32 -17.21 -6.88
N VAL A 636 53.19 -17.59 -5.95
CA VAL A 636 53.38 -16.83 -4.71
C VAL A 636 54.24 -15.63 -5.08
N LYS A 637 53.71 -14.43 -5.03
CA LYS A 637 54.43 -13.16 -5.30
C LYS A 637 54.89 -12.54 -4.01
#